data_7806c16dbe4d81c7f54b0d9dfdc36ac4
#
_entry.id   7806c16dbe4d81c7f54b0d9dfdc36ac4
#
_cell.length_a   1.000
_cell.length_b   1.000
_cell.length_c   1.000
_cell.angle_alpha   90.00
_cell.angle_beta   90.00
_cell.angle_gamma   90.00
#
_symmetry.space_group_name_H-M   'P 1'
#
loop_
_entity.id
_entity.type
_entity.pdbx_description
1 polymer ?
#
loop_
_entity_poly.entity_id
_entity_poly.type
_entity_poly.pdbx_seq_one_letter_code
_entity_poly.pdbx_strand_id
1 'polypeptide(L)'
;ITDLTGNAIVELLDPEGRAVAGTTYPLAFAFETSEAGQYRFQIFVEDDGAGDFEVFLDRIEPIETDPAKLVDQLMFPYDRDDSPGAAVSVWQNGRNIFLGAYGMANLAYGIPFDLDTPTNIGSTSKQFTAFAIMLQEERGKLSLEDDIRTHIPELPEFDETITVRHLITHTSGLREFLNLLRMSGRRLDHGDYIGRDELIEITQNQPALQNSPGSEWNYNNTAFGLAAVIVERTSGQRFHEFMADNVFGPLGMTRTVVRPTPEHIVEDRSIGYTPSEDGFLEISDLGGAVGAGGIYSTVEDLQTWVENYANPKIGNAEIFEEMMTPYVLTDGEETGYGYGLSVDEQRGLKRIQHGGADVAHRSMLAYYPEINAGITVQSNHSGFDSNIAFRIAGLFFEDEMDPEEEEGAAEAGDFDPAAYDSEDFDEMVGRYALDAAPEFILTFT
;
A
#
# COMPACT_ATOMS: atom_id res chain seq x y z
N ILE A 1 -2.27 -7.98 -23.92
CA ILE A 1 -3.06 -7.12 -24.82
C ILE A 1 -2.27 -5.84 -25.01
N THR A 2 -1.96 -5.49 -26.24
CA THR A 2 -1.29 -4.23 -26.55
C THR A 2 -2.28 -3.30 -27.22
N ASP A 3 -2.54 -2.17 -26.58
CA ASP A 3 -3.31 -1.07 -27.18
C ASP A 3 -2.31 -0.09 -27.80
N LEU A 4 -2.47 0.17 -29.08
CA LEU A 4 -1.60 1.07 -29.83
C LEU A 4 -2.02 2.54 -29.71
N THR A 5 -3.15 2.82 -29.02
CA THR A 5 -3.71 4.18 -28.89
C THR A 5 -3.67 4.73 -27.46
N GLY A 6 -3.39 3.90 -26.46
CA GLY A 6 -3.17 4.32 -25.07
C GLY A 6 -4.42 4.56 -24.21
N ASN A 7 -5.65 4.29 -24.72
CA ASN A 7 -6.89 4.63 -24.04
C ASN A 7 -7.92 3.48 -24.06
N ALA A 8 -7.48 2.22 -23.92
CA ALA A 8 -8.40 1.09 -23.89
C ALA A 8 -8.54 0.48 -22.50
N ILE A 9 -9.75 0.20 -22.11
CA ILE A 9 -10.09 -0.69 -20.99
C ILE A 9 -10.41 -2.04 -21.60
N VAL A 10 -9.79 -3.09 -21.06
CA VAL A 10 -10.02 -4.46 -21.52
C VAL A 10 -10.65 -5.27 -20.41
N GLU A 11 -11.76 -5.89 -20.69
CA GLU A 11 -12.45 -6.80 -19.79
C GLU A 11 -12.48 -8.22 -20.38
N LEU A 12 -12.26 -9.21 -19.53
CA LEU A 12 -12.54 -10.60 -19.86
C LEU A 12 -13.91 -10.97 -19.32
N LEU A 13 -14.79 -11.41 -20.23
CA LEU A 13 -16.14 -11.83 -19.89
C LEU A 13 -16.22 -13.35 -19.86
N ASP A 14 -16.87 -13.90 -18.85
CA ASP A 14 -17.22 -15.32 -18.74
C ASP A 14 -18.25 -15.77 -19.78
N PRO A 15 -18.61 -17.07 -19.83
CA PRO A 15 -19.62 -17.56 -20.76
C PRO A 15 -20.99 -16.91 -20.60
N GLU A 16 -21.33 -16.42 -19.43
CA GLU A 16 -22.58 -15.72 -19.09
C GLU A 16 -22.52 -14.22 -19.42
N GLY A 17 -21.34 -13.71 -19.77
CA GLY A 17 -21.12 -12.30 -20.13
C GLY A 17 -20.82 -11.37 -18.94
N ARG A 18 -20.46 -11.93 -17.77
CA ARG A 18 -20.02 -11.15 -16.60
C ARG A 18 -18.54 -10.84 -16.72
N ALA A 19 -18.14 -9.65 -16.32
CA ALA A 19 -16.72 -9.30 -16.23
C ALA A 19 -16.06 -10.07 -15.06
N VAL A 20 -15.04 -10.85 -15.37
CA VAL A 20 -14.31 -11.69 -14.40
C VAL A 20 -12.86 -11.27 -14.23
N ALA A 21 -12.34 -10.48 -15.16
CA ALA A 21 -11.07 -9.78 -15.05
C ALA A 21 -11.08 -8.55 -15.94
N GLY A 22 -10.36 -7.52 -15.55
CA GLY A 22 -10.25 -6.30 -16.35
C GLY A 22 -8.98 -5.54 -16.01
N THR A 23 -8.55 -4.72 -16.95
CA THR A 23 -7.36 -3.88 -16.78
C THR A 23 -7.42 -2.66 -17.68
N THR A 24 -6.83 -1.57 -17.19
CA THR A 24 -6.49 -0.41 -17.99
C THR A 24 -5.03 -0.53 -18.42
N TYR A 25 -4.79 -0.26 -19.68
CA TYR A 25 -3.54 -0.29 -20.45
C TYR A 25 -2.20 -0.18 -19.68
N PRO A 26 -1.08 -0.76 -20.16
CA PRO A 26 -0.89 -1.96 -20.99
C PRO A 26 -0.59 -3.16 -20.08
N LEU A 27 -1.31 -4.27 -20.12
CA LEU A 27 -1.15 -5.27 -19.08
C LEU A 27 -1.22 -6.71 -19.55
N ALA A 28 -0.30 -7.50 -18.99
CA ALA A 28 -0.48 -8.94 -18.84
C ALA A 28 -1.28 -9.18 -17.55
N PHE A 29 -2.26 -10.06 -17.57
CA PHE A 29 -2.96 -10.54 -16.38
C PHE A 29 -3.16 -12.04 -16.45
N ALA A 30 -3.15 -12.70 -15.29
CA ALA A 30 -3.51 -14.09 -15.15
C ALA A 30 -4.99 -14.20 -14.74
N PHE A 31 -5.68 -15.15 -15.33
CA PHE A 31 -7.10 -15.37 -15.06
C PHE A 31 -7.37 -16.87 -14.90
N GLU A 32 -8.15 -17.23 -13.90
CA GLU A 32 -8.64 -18.59 -13.68
C GLU A 32 -10.03 -18.76 -14.28
N THR A 33 -10.20 -19.79 -15.12
CA THR A 33 -11.52 -20.14 -15.62
C THR A 33 -12.19 -21.12 -14.65
N SER A 34 -13.30 -20.73 -14.06
CA SER A 34 -14.09 -21.58 -13.15
C SER A 34 -14.99 -22.58 -13.90
N GLU A 35 -15.33 -22.29 -15.14
CA GLU A 35 -16.26 -23.08 -15.95
C GLU A 35 -15.71 -23.30 -17.36
N ALA A 36 -16.10 -24.44 -17.97
CA ALA A 36 -15.82 -24.68 -19.38
C ALA A 36 -16.79 -23.90 -20.25
N GLY A 37 -16.29 -23.02 -21.10
CA GLY A 37 -17.14 -22.18 -21.95
C GLY A 37 -16.35 -21.27 -22.87
N GLN A 38 -17.05 -20.35 -23.52
CA GLN A 38 -16.47 -19.36 -24.40
C GLN A 38 -16.29 -18.04 -23.64
N TYR A 39 -15.06 -17.73 -23.28
CA TYR A 39 -14.71 -16.43 -22.74
C TYR A 39 -14.51 -15.41 -23.85
N ARG A 40 -14.81 -14.15 -23.57
CA ARG A 40 -14.73 -13.06 -24.56
C ARG A 40 -13.93 -11.88 -23.99
N PHE A 41 -13.04 -11.33 -24.79
CA PHE A 41 -12.46 -10.03 -24.48
C PHE A 41 -13.41 -8.94 -24.97
N GLN A 42 -13.73 -8.00 -24.09
CA GLN A 42 -14.44 -6.78 -24.41
C GLN A 42 -13.47 -5.62 -24.23
N ILE A 43 -13.32 -4.83 -25.28
CA ILE A 43 -12.36 -3.72 -25.33
C ILE A 43 -13.17 -2.43 -25.45
N PHE A 44 -13.02 -1.54 -24.49
CA PHE A 44 -13.62 -0.22 -24.50
C PHE A 44 -12.53 0.79 -24.87
N VAL A 45 -12.82 1.66 -25.80
CA VAL A 45 -11.93 2.77 -26.18
C VAL A 45 -12.57 4.05 -25.67
N GLU A 46 -11.82 4.81 -24.88
CA GLU A 46 -12.22 6.17 -24.51
C GLU A 46 -12.15 7.06 -25.76
N ASP A 47 -13.17 7.86 -25.98
CA ASP A 47 -13.42 8.66 -27.17
C ASP A 47 -13.82 7.85 -28.43
N ASP A 48 -14.51 8.48 -29.38
CA ASP A 48 -15.00 7.90 -30.65
C ASP A 48 -13.86 7.43 -31.62
N GLY A 49 -12.71 7.03 -31.07
CA GLY A 49 -11.56 6.56 -31.79
C GLY A 49 -11.65 5.10 -32.22
N ALA A 50 -11.23 4.79 -33.43
CA ALA A 50 -10.92 3.41 -33.84
C ALA A 50 -9.47 3.13 -33.54
N GLY A 51 -9.17 2.01 -32.88
CA GLY A 51 -7.81 1.55 -32.59
C GLY A 51 -7.54 0.14 -33.13
N ASP A 52 -6.30 -0.16 -33.36
CA ASP A 52 -5.83 -1.52 -33.67
C ASP A 52 -5.37 -2.18 -32.38
N PHE A 53 -5.82 -3.40 -32.09
CA PHE A 53 -5.49 -4.16 -30.90
C PHE A 53 -4.82 -5.47 -31.26
N GLU A 54 -3.79 -5.83 -30.54
CA GLU A 54 -3.19 -7.15 -30.60
C GLU A 54 -3.40 -7.85 -29.24
N VAL A 55 -3.94 -9.06 -29.27
CA VAL A 55 -4.12 -9.90 -28.07
C VAL A 55 -3.18 -11.10 -28.19
N PHE A 56 -2.25 -11.19 -27.27
CA PHE A 56 -1.36 -12.34 -27.15
C PHE A 56 -1.84 -13.23 -26.00
N LEU A 57 -1.90 -14.51 -26.26
CA LEU A 57 -2.16 -15.52 -25.27
C LEU A 57 -0.84 -16.23 -24.96
N ASP A 58 -0.18 -15.83 -23.87
CA ASP A 58 1.15 -16.33 -23.55
C ASP A 58 1.11 -17.77 -23.01
N ARG A 59 0.10 -18.11 -22.20
CA ARG A 59 0.05 -19.39 -21.51
C ARG A 59 -1.39 -19.82 -21.21
N ILE A 60 -1.68 -21.10 -21.43
CA ILE A 60 -2.86 -21.80 -20.91
C ILE A 60 -2.39 -23.09 -20.28
N GLU A 61 -2.74 -23.30 -19.02
CA GLU A 61 -2.37 -24.51 -18.30
C GLU A 61 -3.44 -24.88 -17.26
N PRO A 62 -3.49 -26.14 -16.81
CA PRO A 62 -4.31 -26.48 -15.66
C PRO A 62 -3.91 -25.70 -14.43
N ILE A 63 -4.89 -25.36 -13.59
CA ILE A 63 -4.64 -24.74 -12.29
C ILE A 63 -3.92 -25.78 -11.42
N GLU A 64 -2.80 -25.38 -10.84
CA GLU A 64 -2.06 -26.20 -9.90
C GLU A 64 -2.83 -26.34 -8.57
N THR A 65 -2.65 -27.46 -7.92
CA THR A 65 -3.26 -27.72 -6.59
C THR A 65 -2.25 -27.58 -5.45
N ASP A 66 -0.97 -27.51 -5.77
CA ASP A 66 0.09 -27.22 -4.81
C ASP A 66 0.17 -25.71 -4.60
N PRO A 67 0.01 -25.18 -3.36
CA PRO A 67 0.00 -23.75 -3.12
C PRO A 67 1.23 -23.03 -3.65
N ALA A 68 2.42 -23.62 -3.51
CA ALA A 68 3.65 -22.97 -3.98
C ALA A 68 3.66 -22.80 -5.50
N LYS A 69 3.26 -23.83 -6.23
CA LYS A 69 3.18 -23.76 -7.71
C LYS A 69 2.05 -22.85 -8.18
N LEU A 70 0.95 -22.77 -7.42
CA LEU A 70 -0.13 -21.86 -7.75
C LEU A 70 0.32 -20.39 -7.57
N VAL A 71 1.17 -20.10 -6.57
CA VAL A 71 1.81 -18.78 -6.48
C VAL A 71 2.66 -18.49 -7.71
N ASP A 72 3.47 -19.46 -8.20
CA ASP A 72 4.25 -19.28 -9.42
C ASP A 72 3.34 -19.01 -10.64
N GLN A 73 2.17 -19.63 -10.73
CA GLN A 73 1.18 -19.33 -11.76
C GLN A 73 0.61 -17.91 -11.63
N LEU A 74 0.28 -17.48 -10.41
CA LEU A 74 -0.23 -16.13 -10.15
C LEU A 74 0.81 -15.04 -10.45
N MET A 75 2.08 -15.34 -10.21
CA MET A 75 3.19 -14.41 -10.41
C MET A 75 3.71 -14.40 -11.85
N PHE A 76 3.26 -15.32 -12.70
CA PHE A 76 3.70 -15.45 -14.10
C PHE A 76 3.70 -14.13 -14.90
N PRO A 77 2.70 -13.22 -14.77
CA PRO A 77 2.71 -11.93 -15.48
C PRO A 77 3.94 -11.06 -15.16
N TYR A 78 4.54 -11.26 -13.99
CA TYR A 78 5.70 -10.51 -13.48
C TYR A 78 7.02 -11.28 -13.64
N ASP A 79 6.98 -12.59 -13.97
CA ASP A 79 8.15 -13.46 -14.11
C ASP A 79 8.72 -13.44 -15.54
N ARG A 80 9.22 -12.29 -15.95
CA ARG A 80 9.72 -12.06 -17.30
C ARG A 80 11.01 -11.24 -17.27
N ASP A 81 11.91 -11.50 -18.24
CA ASP A 81 13.18 -10.75 -18.39
C ASP A 81 12.97 -9.30 -18.85
N ASP A 82 11.78 -8.96 -19.34
CA ASP A 82 11.39 -7.66 -19.85
C ASP A 82 10.32 -6.95 -19.00
N SER A 83 10.03 -7.48 -17.80
CA SER A 83 9.06 -6.91 -16.85
C SER A 83 9.71 -6.57 -15.51
N PRO A 84 9.25 -5.48 -14.86
CA PRO A 84 9.52 -5.28 -13.43
C PRO A 84 9.08 -6.48 -12.62
N GLY A 85 9.73 -6.69 -11.50
CA GLY A 85 9.59 -7.92 -10.72
C GLY A 85 8.85 -7.76 -9.40
N ALA A 86 8.84 -8.85 -8.65
CA ALA A 86 8.27 -8.91 -7.32
C ALA A 86 8.95 -9.99 -6.47
N ALA A 87 8.81 -9.88 -5.14
CA ALA A 87 9.16 -10.93 -4.21
C ALA A 87 7.99 -11.25 -3.29
N VAL A 88 7.88 -12.51 -2.89
CA VAL A 88 6.84 -13.05 -2.00
C VAL A 88 7.51 -13.87 -0.91
N SER A 89 7.10 -13.67 0.34
CA SER A 89 7.46 -14.54 1.48
C SER A 89 6.19 -14.92 2.24
N VAL A 90 6.00 -16.21 2.48
CA VAL A 90 4.96 -16.72 3.38
C VAL A 90 5.64 -17.50 4.50
N TRP A 91 5.25 -17.24 5.74
CA TRP A 91 5.84 -17.89 6.90
C TRP A 91 4.78 -18.30 7.92
N GLN A 92 5.12 -19.32 8.71
CA GLN A 92 4.34 -19.71 9.87
C GLN A 92 5.27 -20.22 10.97
N ASN A 93 5.00 -19.82 12.21
CA ASN A 93 5.78 -20.21 13.39
C ASN A 93 7.30 -19.97 13.24
N GLY A 94 7.68 -18.81 12.67
CA GLY A 94 9.07 -18.41 12.47
C GLY A 94 9.80 -19.20 11.36
N ARG A 95 9.09 -19.86 10.46
CA ARG A 95 9.67 -20.61 9.34
C ARG A 95 9.06 -20.17 8.02
N ASN A 96 9.90 -19.91 7.05
CA ASN A 96 9.45 -19.72 5.69
C ASN A 96 8.85 -21.01 5.16
N ILE A 97 7.61 -20.96 4.68
CA ILE A 97 6.93 -22.04 3.99
C ILE A 97 6.87 -21.81 2.48
N PHE A 98 7.06 -20.55 2.06
CA PHE A 98 7.27 -20.18 0.67
C PHE A 98 8.15 -18.93 0.56
N LEU A 99 9.04 -18.93 -0.44
CA LEU A 99 9.83 -17.78 -0.87
C LEU A 99 9.91 -17.80 -2.39
N GLY A 100 9.54 -16.71 -3.03
CA GLY A 100 9.60 -16.55 -4.49
C GLY A 100 10.08 -15.16 -4.87
N ALA A 101 10.86 -15.08 -5.96
CA ALA A 101 11.27 -13.84 -6.57
C ALA A 101 11.13 -13.96 -8.09
N TYR A 102 10.60 -12.93 -8.74
CA TYR A 102 10.12 -12.96 -10.11
C TYR A 102 10.53 -11.70 -10.84
N GLY A 103 10.82 -11.79 -12.14
CA GLY A 103 11.12 -10.68 -13.02
C GLY A 103 12.37 -9.88 -12.65
N MET A 104 12.37 -8.58 -12.94
CA MET A 104 13.59 -7.76 -12.93
C MET A 104 13.53 -6.65 -11.88
N ALA A 105 14.59 -6.53 -11.09
CA ALA A 105 14.83 -5.39 -10.18
C ALA A 105 15.28 -4.14 -10.94
N ASN A 106 16.02 -4.35 -12.05
CA ASN A 106 16.49 -3.28 -12.90
C ASN A 106 16.49 -3.72 -14.36
N LEU A 107 15.59 -3.18 -15.15
CA LEU A 107 15.45 -3.50 -16.58
C LEU A 107 16.64 -3.00 -17.41
N ALA A 108 17.14 -1.81 -17.10
CA ALA A 108 18.20 -1.19 -17.89
C ALA A 108 19.52 -1.96 -17.82
N TYR A 109 19.78 -2.63 -16.70
CA TYR A 109 21.00 -3.40 -16.49
C TYR A 109 20.79 -4.91 -16.51
N GLY A 110 19.56 -5.39 -16.75
CA GLY A 110 19.24 -6.81 -16.75
C GLY A 110 19.48 -7.47 -15.38
N ILE A 111 19.18 -6.78 -14.28
CA ILE A 111 19.36 -7.31 -12.92
C ILE A 111 18.04 -7.96 -12.49
N PRO A 112 18.04 -9.29 -12.24
CA PRO A 112 16.85 -9.97 -11.76
C PRO A 112 16.43 -9.48 -10.36
N PHE A 113 15.15 -9.56 -10.08
CA PHE A 113 14.63 -9.40 -8.72
C PHE A 113 15.00 -10.63 -7.90
N ASP A 114 15.47 -10.46 -6.69
CA ASP A 114 15.76 -11.54 -5.76
C ASP A 114 15.24 -11.24 -4.34
N LEU A 115 15.38 -12.20 -3.43
CA LEU A 115 14.89 -12.07 -2.06
C LEU A 115 15.66 -11.01 -1.24
N ASP A 116 16.89 -10.71 -1.65
CA ASP A 116 17.76 -9.71 -1.04
C ASP A 116 17.62 -8.30 -1.67
N THR A 117 16.74 -8.14 -2.66
CA THR A 117 16.51 -6.87 -3.35
C THR A 117 15.74 -5.90 -2.46
N PRO A 118 16.36 -4.82 -1.93
CA PRO A 118 15.64 -3.82 -1.17
C PRO A 118 14.68 -3.07 -2.06
N THR A 119 13.41 -3.06 -1.67
CA THR A 119 12.32 -2.42 -2.40
C THR A 119 11.68 -1.35 -1.53
N ASN A 120 11.30 -0.22 -2.12
CA ASN A 120 10.57 0.81 -1.40
C ASN A 120 9.22 0.25 -0.93
N ILE A 121 9.01 0.19 0.38
CA ILE A 121 7.78 -0.38 0.95
C ILE A 121 6.66 0.64 1.12
N GLY A 122 6.82 1.86 0.61
CA GLY A 122 5.80 2.90 0.69
C GLY A 122 5.23 3.05 2.09
N SER A 123 3.90 3.09 2.19
CA SER A 123 3.20 3.31 3.46
C SER A 123 3.31 2.17 4.48
N THR A 124 3.75 0.97 4.09
CA THR A 124 4.13 -0.08 5.06
C THR A 124 5.19 0.42 6.05
N SER A 125 5.90 1.51 5.70
CA SER A 125 6.83 2.23 6.59
C SER A 125 6.18 2.83 7.84
N LYS A 126 4.88 3.10 7.83
CA LYS A 126 4.19 3.81 8.93
C LYS A 126 4.24 3.06 10.26
N GLN A 127 4.15 1.74 10.22
CA GLN A 127 4.26 0.91 11.42
C GLN A 127 5.62 1.10 12.14
N PHE A 128 6.70 1.29 11.39
CA PHE A 128 8.02 1.57 11.95
C PHE A 128 8.09 2.96 12.59
N THR A 129 7.44 3.94 11.97
CA THR A 129 7.37 5.31 12.53
C THR A 129 6.54 5.34 13.81
N ALA A 130 5.39 4.67 13.83
CA ALA A 130 4.58 4.52 15.02
C ALA A 130 5.35 3.82 16.14
N PHE A 131 6.04 2.72 15.83
CA PHE A 131 6.88 2.02 16.79
C PHE A 131 8.02 2.90 17.33
N ALA A 132 8.64 3.75 16.51
CA ALA A 132 9.65 4.69 16.97
C ALA A 132 9.07 5.71 17.97
N ILE A 133 7.85 6.18 17.78
CA ILE A 133 7.12 7.00 18.75
C ILE A 133 6.90 6.22 20.05
N MET A 134 6.42 4.98 19.98
CA MET A 134 6.18 4.13 21.14
C MET A 134 7.46 3.85 21.93
N LEU A 135 8.60 3.64 21.25
CA LEU A 135 9.91 3.50 21.91
C LEU A 135 10.33 4.80 22.65
N GLN A 136 9.98 5.96 22.10
CA GLN A 136 10.29 7.23 22.76
C GLN A 136 9.37 7.47 23.98
N GLU A 137 8.12 7.04 23.91
CA GLU A 137 7.21 7.04 25.06
C GLU A 137 7.68 6.09 26.17
N GLU A 138 8.03 4.84 25.84
CA GLU A 138 8.60 3.86 26.78
C GLU A 138 9.82 4.42 27.50
N ARG A 139 10.65 5.20 26.79
CA ARG A 139 11.86 5.86 27.34
C ARG A 139 11.54 7.14 28.11
N GLY A 140 10.30 7.53 28.25
CA GLY A 140 9.83 8.75 28.92
C GLY A 140 10.32 10.05 28.25
N LYS A 141 10.51 10.03 26.91
CA LYS A 141 10.93 11.17 26.11
C LYS A 141 9.78 12.00 25.58
N LEU A 142 8.61 11.42 25.51
CA LEU A 142 7.34 12.03 25.13
C LEU A 142 6.19 11.27 25.81
N SER A 143 4.99 11.81 25.73
CA SER A 143 3.72 11.10 25.95
C SER A 143 2.88 11.14 24.68
N LEU A 144 2.14 10.06 24.41
CA LEU A 144 1.17 10.05 23.32
C LEU A 144 0.11 11.15 23.48
N GLU A 145 -0.14 11.63 24.70
CA GLU A 145 -1.08 12.71 24.99
C GLU A 145 -0.45 14.11 24.93
N ASP A 146 0.84 14.23 24.64
CA ASP A 146 1.48 15.53 24.45
C ASP A 146 0.87 16.25 23.25
N ASP A 147 0.61 17.56 23.41
CA ASP A 147 0.36 18.45 22.27
C ASP A 147 1.59 18.42 21.34
N ILE A 148 1.37 18.16 20.05
CA ILE A 148 2.45 18.08 19.05
C ILE A 148 3.34 19.33 19.03
N ARG A 149 2.79 20.51 19.42
CA ARG A 149 3.54 21.76 19.52
C ARG A 149 4.57 21.79 20.66
N THR A 150 4.44 20.90 21.64
CA THR A 150 5.50 20.69 22.64
C THR A 150 6.79 20.25 21.98
N HIS A 151 6.69 19.50 20.92
CA HIS A 151 7.81 18.96 20.16
C HIS A 151 8.10 19.72 18.87
N ILE A 152 7.07 20.36 18.28
CA ILE A 152 7.17 21.16 17.04
C ILE A 152 6.55 22.54 17.28
N PRO A 153 7.24 23.41 18.05
CA PRO A 153 6.70 24.72 18.46
C PRO A 153 6.49 25.69 17.30
N GLU A 154 6.99 25.37 16.11
CA GLU A 154 6.77 26.16 14.90
C GLU A 154 5.34 26.01 14.34
N LEU A 155 4.60 24.97 14.74
CA LEU A 155 3.22 24.76 14.27
C LEU A 155 2.27 25.82 14.87
N PRO A 156 1.24 26.25 14.12
CA PRO A 156 0.29 27.22 14.59
C PRO A 156 -0.57 26.68 15.74
N GLU A 157 -1.16 27.58 16.49
CA GLU A 157 -2.27 27.23 17.37
C GLU A 157 -3.50 26.96 16.50
N PHE A 158 -3.75 25.69 16.24
CA PHE A 158 -5.08 25.27 15.81
C PHE A 158 -6.04 25.47 17.01
N ASP A 159 -7.29 25.80 16.78
CA ASP A 159 -8.24 26.05 17.88
C ASP A 159 -8.44 24.83 18.82
N GLU A 160 -7.85 23.69 18.45
CA GLU A 160 -7.92 22.41 19.17
C GLU A 160 -6.54 21.76 19.33
N THR A 161 -6.39 20.93 20.38
CA THR A 161 -5.13 20.23 20.65
C THR A 161 -5.00 18.98 19.80
N ILE A 162 -3.93 18.91 19.01
CA ILE A 162 -3.55 17.70 18.30
C ILE A 162 -2.52 16.99 19.17
N THR A 163 -2.79 15.74 19.56
CA THR A 163 -1.85 14.92 20.32
C THR A 163 -0.94 14.09 19.42
N VAL A 164 0.18 13.59 19.96
CA VAL A 164 1.05 12.66 19.25
C VAL A 164 0.28 11.39 18.84
N ARG A 165 -0.66 10.91 19.67
CA ARG A 165 -1.55 9.79 19.35
C ARG A 165 -2.36 10.04 18.09
N HIS A 166 -2.95 11.23 17.93
CA HIS A 166 -3.72 11.58 16.74
C HIS A 166 -2.91 11.52 15.45
N LEU A 167 -1.58 11.74 15.51
CA LEU A 167 -0.72 11.62 14.33
C LEU A 167 -0.61 10.17 13.84
N ILE A 168 -0.40 9.22 14.75
CA ILE A 168 -0.13 7.82 14.40
C ILE A 168 -1.40 6.97 14.21
N THR A 169 -2.58 7.57 14.45
CA THR A 169 -3.90 6.95 14.25
C THR A 169 -4.69 7.53 13.07
N HIS A 170 -4.13 8.48 12.33
CA HIS A 170 -4.81 9.20 11.25
C HIS A 170 -6.06 9.99 11.68
N THR A 171 -6.06 10.50 12.90
CA THR A 171 -7.20 11.25 13.45
C THR A 171 -6.85 12.69 13.82
N SER A 172 -5.78 13.23 13.25
CA SER A 172 -5.25 14.57 13.60
C SER A 172 -6.06 15.75 13.05
N GLY A 173 -6.88 15.53 12.01
CA GLY A 173 -7.55 16.63 11.30
C GLY A 173 -6.62 17.48 10.41
N LEU A 174 -5.33 17.18 10.34
CA LEU A 174 -4.38 17.88 9.46
C LEU A 174 -4.69 17.60 7.99
N ARG A 175 -4.43 18.58 7.12
CA ARG A 175 -4.56 18.41 5.66
C ARG A 175 -3.39 17.61 5.11
N GLU A 176 -3.68 16.79 4.10
CA GLU A 176 -2.71 15.93 3.43
C GLU A 176 -1.76 16.73 2.53
N PHE A 177 -0.48 16.77 2.88
CA PHE A 177 0.52 17.61 2.21
C PHE A 177 0.78 17.19 0.75
N LEU A 178 0.71 15.90 0.42
CA LEU A 178 0.90 15.44 -0.95
C LEU A 178 -0.19 15.97 -1.88
N ASN A 179 -1.44 16.02 -1.40
CA ASN A 179 -2.54 16.60 -2.16
C ASN A 179 -2.36 18.11 -2.35
N LEU A 180 -1.94 18.82 -1.30
CA LEU A 180 -1.66 20.25 -1.40
C LEU A 180 -0.54 20.52 -2.42
N LEU A 181 0.51 19.74 -2.43
CA LEU A 181 1.62 19.86 -3.38
C LEU A 181 1.17 19.56 -4.82
N ARG A 182 0.42 18.47 -5.05
CA ARG A 182 -0.15 18.17 -6.37
C ARG A 182 -1.03 19.31 -6.88
N MET A 183 -1.90 19.84 -6.03
CA MET A 183 -2.74 21.00 -6.36
C MET A 183 -1.92 22.25 -6.68
N SER A 184 -0.72 22.41 -6.11
CA SER A 184 0.21 23.49 -6.43
C SER A 184 1.02 23.28 -7.72
N GLY A 185 0.84 22.14 -8.39
CA GLY A 185 1.54 21.78 -9.62
C GLY A 185 2.90 21.10 -9.41
N ARG A 186 3.22 20.66 -8.18
CA ARG A 186 4.41 19.84 -7.92
C ARG A 186 4.26 18.46 -8.56
N ARG A 187 5.32 18.03 -9.21
CA ARG A 187 5.38 16.75 -9.94
C ARG A 187 6.13 15.70 -9.12
N LEU A 188 5.46 15.21 -8.09
CA LEU A 188 6.02 14.26 -7.13
C LEU A 188 6.43 12.93 -7.79
N ASP A 189 5.74 12.55 -8.85
CA ASP A 189 5.99 11.39 -9.72
C ASP A 189 7.16 11.58 -10.69
N HIS A 190 7.72 12.79 -10.76
CA HIS A 190 8.86 13.13 -11.60
C HIS A 190 10.11 13.58 -10.82
N GLY A 191 10.21 13.16 -9.56
CA GLY A 191 11.40 13.35 -8.75
C GLY A 191 11.45 14.65 -7.95
N ASP A 192 10.34 15.39 -7.81
CA ASP A 192 10.30 16.51 -6.89
C ASP A 192 10.53 16.02 -5.46
N TYR A 193 11.51 16.63 -4.79
CA TYR A 193 11.88 16.29 -3.42
C TYR A 193 11.13 17.17 -2.41
N ILE A 194 10.74 16.56 -1.30
CA ILE A 194 10.08 17.25 -0.17
C ILE A 194 10.94 17.07 1.07
N GLY A 195 11.55 18.17 1.53
CA GLY A 195 12.35 18.21 2.75
C GLY A 195 11.51 18.30 4.02
N ARG A 196 12.15 18.04 5.17
CA ARG A 196 11.55 18.20 6.49
C ARG A 196 11.03 19.62 6.74
N ASP A 197 11.86 20.62 6.39
CA ASP A 197 11.51 22.04 6.60
C ASP A 197 10.31 22.43 5.76
N GLU A 198 10.22 21.95 4.52
CA GLU A 198 9.08 22.20 3.64
C GLU A 198 7.79 21.54 4.18
N LEU A 199 7.88 20.31 4.73
CA LEU A 199 6.74 19.67 5.38
C LEU A 199 6.22 20.52 6.57
N ILE A 200 7.12 21.01 7.41
CA ILE A 200 6.76 21.87 8.54
C ILE A 200 6.14 23.16 8.02
N GLU A 201 6.74 23.81 7.02
CA GLU A 201 6.24 25.05 6.42
C GLU A 201 4.84 24.88 5.81
N ILE A 202 4.60 23.77 5.06
CA ILE A 202 3.28 23.45 4.51
C ILE A 202 2.26 23.31 5.64
N THR A 203 2.64 22.65 6.73
CA THR A 203 1.75 22.47 7.88
C THR A 203 1.49 23.79 8.61
N GLN A 204 2.50 24.62 8.77
CA GLN A 204 2.37 25.97 9.36
C GLN A 204 1.39 26.85 8.58
N ASN A 205 1.34 26.70 7.27
CA ASN A 205 0.51 27.52 6.39
C ASN A 205 -0.92 26.96 6.22
N GLN A 206 -1.30 25.88 6.89
CA GLN A 206 -2.66 25.38 6.85
C GLN A 206 -3.62 26.35 7.56
N PRO A 207 -4.71 26.78 6.91
CA PRO A 207 -5.59 27.81 7.47
C PRO A 207 -6.44 27.31 8.65
N ALA A 208 -6.74 26.01 8.67
CA ALA A 208 -7.53 25.31 9.68
C ALA A 208 -7.41 23.80 9.50
N LEU A 209 -7.80 23.06 10.52
CA LEU A 209 -8.00 21.61 10.45
C LEU A 209 -9.16 21.26 9.50
N GLN A 210 -9.21 20.02 9.01
CA GLN A 210 -10.33 19.51 8.21
C GLN A 210 -11.49 19.09 9.11
N ASN A 211 -11.17 18.51 10.26
CA ASN A 211 -12.08 18.03 11.29
C ASN A 211 -11.41 18.16 12.67
N SER A 212 -12.20 18.06 13.74
CA SER A 212 -11.69 18.03 15.11
C SER A 212 -10.81 16.82 15.36
N PRO A 213 -9.66 16.95 16.03
CA PRO A 213 -8.81 15.80 16.36
C PRO A 213 -9.58 14.72 17.10
N GLY A 214 -9.43 13.47 16.64
CA GLY A 214 -10.12 12.31 17.19
C GLY A 214 -11.56 12.12 16.73
N SER A 215 -12.15 13.02 15.93
CA SER A 215 -13.54 12.91 15.49
C SER A 215 -13.75 12.10 14.21
N GLU A 216 -12.73 12.03 13.37
CA GLU A 216 -12.80 11.34 12.10
C GLU A 216 -11.46 10.65 11.79
N TRP A 217 -11.53 9.52 11.14
CA TRP A 217 -10.35 8.86 10.56
C TRP A 217 -10.13 9.36 9.14
N ASN A 218 -8.99 10.00 8.92
CA ASN A 218 -8.59 10.50 7.61
C ASN A 218 -7.12 10.16 7.36
N TYR A 219 -6.85 9.24 6.45
CA TYR A 219 -5.49 8.81 6.11
C TYR A 219 -4.60 10.01 5.78
N ASN A 220 -3.44 10.13 6.46
CA ASN A 220 -2.69 11.36 6.45
C ASN A 220 -1.18 11.16 6.51
N ASN A 221 -0.48 11.50 5.42
CA ASN A 221 0.98 11.43 5.36
C ASN A 221 1.65 12.59 6.07
N THR A 222 1.01 13.76 6.17
CA THR A 222 1.50 14.90 6.97
C THR A 222 1.74 14.46 8.41
N ALA A 223 0.77 13.79 9.00
CA ALA A 223 0.83 13.32 10.38
C ALA A 223 2.04 12.40 10.64
N PHE A 224 2.27 11.41 9.79
CA PHE A 224 3.41 10.51 9.93
C PHE A 224 4.76 11.16 9.62
N GLY A 225 4.80 12.13 8.70
CA GLY A 225 5.98 12.98 8.49
C GLY A 225 6.34 13.77 9.74
N LEU A 226 5.34 14.38 10.41
CA LEU A 226 5.52 15.10 11.68
C LEU A 226 5.88 14.15 12.82
N ALA A 227 5.33 12.93 12.88
CA ALA A 227 5.73 11.93 13.87
C ALA A 227 7.22 11.59 13.76
N ALA A 228 7.76 11.47 12.55
CA ALA A 228 9.19 11.29 12.37
C ALA A 228 10.01 12.53 12.81
N VAL A 229 9.51 13.76 12.61
CA VAL A 229 10.13 14.97 13.17
C VAL A 229 10.16 14.90 14.71
N ILE A 230 9.07 14.46 15.34
CA ILE A 230 9.01 14.30 16.80
C ILE A 230 10.05 13.28 17.28
N VAL A 231 10.23 12.14 16.59
CA VAL A 231 11.30 11.18 16.91
C VAL A 231 12.68 11.83 16.83
N GLU A 232 12.96 12.61 15.78
CA GLU A 232 14.24 13.33 15.65
C GLU A 232 14.50 14.29 16.82
N ARG A 233 13.50 15.05 17.22
CA ARG A 233 13.64 16.07 18.27
C ARG A 233 13.74 15.48 19.68
N THR A 234 13.03 14.41 19.92
CA THR A 234 13.04 13.74 21.24
C THR A 234 14.25 12.83 21.42
N SER A 235 14.81 12.26 20.35
CA SER A 235 15.99 11.42 20.37
C SER A 235 17.30 12.21 20.21
N GLY A 236 17.28 13.34 19.51
CA GLY A 236 18.48 14.06 19.09
C GLY A 236 19.22 13.41 17.93
N GLN A 237 18.66 12.39 17.29
CA GLN A 237 19.19 11.70 16.12
C GLN A 237 18.34 12.05 14.88
N ARG A 238 18.90 11.99 13.67
CA ARG A 238 18.08 11.99 12.45
C ARG A 238 17.25 10.72 12.39
N PHE A 239 16.09 10.77 11.80
CA PHE A 239 15.15 9.63 11.77
C PHE A 239 15.80 8.35 11.21
N HIS A 240 16.55 8.44 10.13
CA HIS A 240 17.23 7.28 9.54
C HIS A 240 18.31 6.70 10.46
N GLU A 241 19.06 7.54 11.19
CA GLU A 241 20.04 7.10 12.18
C GLU A 241 19.34 6.43 13.37
N PHE A 242 18.25 7.05 13.87
CA PHE A 242 17.46 6.48 14.96
C PHE A 242 16.92 5.08 14.58
N MET A 243 16.36 4.92 13.40
CA MET A 243 15.82 3.64 12.92
C MET A 243 16.92 2.58 12.79
N ALA A 244 18.06 2.95 12.22
CA ALA A 244 19.19 2.05 12.08
C ALA A 244 19.71 1.56 13.43
N ASP A 245 19.91 2.48 14.39
CA ASP A 245 20.52 2.17 15.68
C ASP A 245 19.56 1.49 16.67
N ASN A 246 18.27 1.83 16.62
CA ASN A 246 17.30 1.41 17.64
C ASN A 246 16.30 0.37 17.15
N VAL A 247 16.17 0.14 15.84
CA VAL A 247 15.19 -0.79 15.28
C VAL A 247 15.88 -1.82 14.38
N PHE A 248 16.40 -1.41 13.24
CA PHE A 248 16.89 -2.35 12.21
C PHE A 248 18.11 -3.12 12.65
N GLY A 249 19.13 -2.42 13.22
CA GLY A 249 20.36 -3.06 13.71
C GLY A 249 20.09 -4.08 14.82
N PRO A 250 19.40 -3.73 15.91
CA PRO A 250 19.07 -4.67 16.98
C PRO A 250 18.25 -5.89 16.54
N LEU A 251 17.37 -5.75 15.54
CA LEU A 251 16.60 -6.86 14.96
C LEU A 251 17.42 -7.70 13.98
N GLY A 252 18.52 -7.16 13.44
CA GLY A 252 19.31 -7.81 12.40
C GLY A 252 18.72 -7.64 10.99
N MET A 253 17.89 -6.62 10.79
CA MET A 253 17.31 -6.26 9.47
C MET A 253 18.36 -5.54 8.63
N THR A 254 19.30 -6.30 8.08
CA THR A 254 20.54 -5.77 7.48
C THR A 254 20.33 -5.15 6.10
N ARG A 255 19.22 -5.45 5.45
CA ARG A 255 18.85 -4.92 4.13
C ARG A 255 17.78 -3.84 4.22
N THR A 256 17.41 -3.42 5.45
CA THR A 256 16.40 -2.39 5.70
C THR A 256 17.03 -1.06 6.04
N VAL A 257 16.66 -0.02 5.30
CA VAL A 257 17.17 1.34 5.48
C VAL A 257 16.07 2.38 5.27
N VAL A 258 16.18 3.50 6.00
CA VAL A 258 15.43 4.70 5.64
C VAL A 258 16.25 5.48 4.63
N ARG A 259 15.70 5.82 3.48
CA ARG A 259 16.32 6.67 2.47
C ARG A 259 15.92 8.14 2.71
N PRO A 260 16.76 8.94 3.38
CA PRO A 260 16.40 10.29 3.82
C PRO A 260 16.27 11.31 2.68
N THR A 261 17.02 11.10 1.59
CA THR A 261 17.03 11.97 0.40
C THR A 261 17.23 11.13 -0.87
N PRO A 262 16.85 11.65 -2.04
CA PRO A 262 17.07 10.96 -3.32
C PRO A 262 18.55 10.65 -3.62
N GLU A 263 19.48 11.43 -3.08
CA GLU A 263 20.92 11.24 -3.27
C GLU A 263 21.50 10.12 -2.42
N HIS A 264 20.76 9.69 -1.38
CA HIS A 264 21.22 8.60 -0.53
C HIS A 264 21.18 7.28 -1.28
N ILE A 265 22.33 6.64 -1.39
CA ILE A 265 22.46 5.36 -2.12
C ILE A 265 21.92 4.24 -1.22
N VAL A 266 21.00 3.47 -1.76
CA VAL A 266 20.58 2.16 -1.25
C VAL A 266 21.15 1.12 -2.19
N GLU A 267 22.10 0.32 -1.71
CA GLU A 267 22.79 -0.69 -2.50
C GLU A 267 21.80 -1.75 -2.99
N ASP A 268 21.94 -2.18 -4.24
CA ASP A 268 21.15 -3.25 -4.90
C ASP A 268 19.62 -3.04 -4.87
N ARG A 269 19.14 -1.80 -4.65
CA ARG A 269 17.71 -1.53 -4.62
C ARG A 269 17.04 -1.77 -5.97
N SER A 270 15.78 -2.13 -5.94
CA SER A 270 14.95 -2.12 -7.14
C SER A 270 14.74 -0.70 -7.67
N ILE A 271 14.57 -0.59 -8.97
CA ILE A 271 14.18 0.64 -9.67
C ILE A 271 12.68 0.54 -9.98
N GLY A 272 11.93 1.60 -9.72
CA GLY A 272 10.49 1.63 -9.96
C GLY A 272 10.14 1.86 -11.43
N TYR A 273 9.13 1.16 -11.91
CA TYR A 273 8.67 1.23 -13.30
C TYR A 273 7.16 1.37 -13.41
N THR A 274 6.74 2.12 -14.41
CA THR A 274 5.33 2.19 -14.83
C THR A 274 5.18 1.74 -16.28
N PRO A 275 4.11 1.04 -16.62
CA PRO A 275 3.81 0.68 -18.01
C PRO A 275 3.72 1.90 -18.93
N SER A 276 4.08 1.72 -20.21
CA SER A 276 3.97 2.70 -21.28
C SER A 276 3.72 2.01 -22.62
N GLU A 277 3.41 2.79 -23.66
CA GLU A 277 3.20 2.26 -25.02
C GLU A 277 4.39 1.45 -25.56
N ASP A 278 5.61 1.84 -25.20
CA ASP A 278 6.86 1.23 -25.67
C ASP A 278 7.46 0.24 -24.64
N GLY A 279 6.68 -0.23 -23.65
CA GLY A 279 7.15 -1.11 -22.58
C GLY A 279 7.07 -0.46 -21.20
N PHE A 280 8.18 -0.11 -20.56
CA PHE A 280 8.21 0.45 -19.22
C PHE A 280 9.01 1.76 -19.15
N LEU A 281 8.51 2.71 -18.37
CA LEU A 281 9.23 3.92 -18.00
C LEU A 281 9.77 3.80 -16.58
N GLU A 282 11.01 4.19 -16.38
CA GLU A 282 11.58 4.36 -15.04
C GLU A 282 10.95 5.57 -14.35
N ILE A 283 10.47 5.37 -13.13
CA ILE A 283 9.85 6.41 -12.32
C ILE A 283 10.66 6.63 -11.05
N SER A 284 10.89 7.89 -10.74
CA SER A 284 11.55 8.28 -9.48
C SER A 284 10.65 8.01 -8.28
N ASP A 285 11.25 7.57 -7.18
CA ASP A 285 10.57 7.46 -5.90
C ASP A 285 10.09 8.81 -5.40
N LEU A 286 9.04 8.81 -4.59
CA LEU A 286 8.59 9.99 -3.87
C LEU A 286 9.67 10.42 -2.86
N GLY A 287 10.45 11.43 -3.21
CA GLY A 287 11.53 11.91 -2.35
C GLY A 287 11.01 12.63 -1.10
N GLY A 288 11.59 12.33 0.06
CA GLY A 288 11.44 13.12 1.28
C GLY A 288 10.21 12.89 2.13
N ALA A 289 9.26 12.05 1.73
CA ALA A 289 8.10 11.66 2.55
C ALA A 289 8.47 10.71 3.71
N VAL A 290 9.65 10.90 4.28
CA VAL A 290 10.23 10.04 5.33
C VAL A 290 9.39 10.08 6.60
N GLY A 291 9.02 8.92 7.09
CA GLY A 291 8.08 8.72 8.20
C GLY A 291 6.72 8.22 7.72
N ALA A 292 6.17 8.81 6.67
CA ALA A 292 4.99 8.27 6.00
C ALA A 292 5.35 7.16 4.99
N GLY A 293 6.58 7.18 4.52
CA GLY A 293 7.21 6.26 3.57
C GLY A 293 8.73 6.35 3.67
N GLY A 294 9.43 5.98 2.59
CA GLY A 294 10.88 6.17 2.46
C GLY A 294 11.74 5.07 3.09
N ILE A 295 11.15 3.96 3.53
CA ILE A 295 11.89 2.77 3.95
C ILE A 295 12.03 1.83 2.75
N TYR A 296 13.23 1.30 2.58
CA TYR A 296 13.55 0.19 1.68
C TYR A 296 13.80 -1.05 2.53
N SER A 297 13.22 -2.17 2.15
CA SER A 297 13.33 -3.43 2.89
C SER A 297 13.23 -4.62 1.95
N THR A 298 13.50 -5.80 2.46
CA THR A 298 13.28 -7.08 1.81
C THR A 298 12.14 -7.85 2.47
N VAL A 299 11.59 -8.84 1.77
CA VAL A 299 10.51 -9.68 2.31
C VAL A 299 10.96 -10.44 3.58
N GLU A 300 12.23 -10.84 3.69
CA GLU A 300 12.75 -11.56 4.85
C GLU A 300 13.03 -10.62 6.06
N ASP A 301 13.48 -9.39 5.80
CA ASP A 301 13.63 -8.39 6.87
C ASP A 301 12.25 -7.99 7.43
N LEU A 302 11.22 -7.87 6.57
CA LEU A 302 9.86 -7.61 7.03
C LEU A 302 9.27 -8.77 7.83
N GLN A 303 9.57 -10.02 7.49
CA GLN A 303 9.25 -11.16 8.34
C GLN A 303 9.91 -11.03 9.71
N THR A 304 11.21 -10.71 9.75
CA THR A 304 11.96 -10.48 11.02
C THR A 304 11.29 -9.39 11.85
N TRP A 305 10.77 -8.34 11.22
CA TRP A 305 10.00 -7.30 11.89
C TRP A 305 8.71 -7.84 12.51
N VAL A 306 7.93 -8.64 11.78
CA VAL A 306 6.68 -9.21 12.28
C VAL A 306 6.93 -10.25 13.39
N GLU A 307 8.02 -11.01 13.33
CA GLU A 307 8.40 -11.90 14.42
C GLU A 307 8.62 -11.17 15.74
N ASN A 308 9.01 -9.88 15.68
CA ASN A 308 9.12 -9.01 16.85
C ASN A 308 7.75 -8.67 17.47
N TYR A 309 6.62 -8.82 16.75
CA TYR A 309 5.30 -8.62 17.33
C TYR A 309 4.97 -9.72 18.34
N ALA A 310 5.20 -10.97 17.94
CA ALA A 310 4.88 -12.13 18.78
C ALA A 310 5.94 -12.34 19.88
N ASN A 311 7.22 -12.03 19.61
CA ASN A 311 8.34 -12.26 20.51
C ASN A 311 9.25 -11.04 20.53
N PRO A 312 8.91 -9.97 21.24
CA PRO A 312 9.65 -8.72 21.23
C PRO A 312 11.12 -8.87 21.63
N LYS A 313 12.04 -8.59 20.71
CA LYS A 313 13.47 -8.38 21.00
C LYS A 313 13.75 -6.92 21.34
N ILE A 314 12.96 -6.01 20.77
CA ILE A 314 12.94 -4.58 21.04
C ILE A 314 11.52 -4.12 21.31
N GLY A 315 11.34 -3.10 22.15
CA GLY A 315 10.05 -2.78 22.72
C GLY A 315 9.58 -3.87 23.69
N ASN A 316 8.30 -4.01 23.85
CA ASN A 316 7.68 -5.01 24.73
C ASN A 316 6.28 -5.41 24.18
N ALA A 317 5.66 -6.42 24.79
CA ALA A 317 4.37 -6.92 24.34
C ALA A 317 3.24 -5.87 24.43
N GLU A 318 3.28 -4.98 25.42
CA GLU A 318 2.29 -3.93 25.63
C GLU A 318 2.28 -2.93 24.46
N ILE A 319 3.47 -2.55 23.96
CA ILE A 319 3.61 -1.70 22.77
C ILE A 319 2.90 -2.32 21.57
N PHE A 320 3.13 -3.60 21.30
CA PHE A 320 2.51 -4.25 20.14
C PHE A 320 1.01 -4.49 20.34
N GLU A 321 0.56 -4.77 21.57
CA GLU A 321 -0.86 -4.84 21.87
C GLU A 321 -1.57 -3.51 21.58
N GLU A 322 -0.98 -2.38 22.01
CA GLU A 322 -1.52 -1.05 21.71
C GLU A 322 -1.48 -0.75 20.20
N MET A 323 -0.37 -1.05 19.53
CA MET A 323 -0.25 -0.82 18.08
C MET A 323 -1.31 -1.57 17.26
N MET A 324 -1.71 -2.76 17.71
CA MET A 324 -2.69 -3.63 17.05
C MET A 324 -4.12 -3.46 17.59
N THR A 325 -4.36 -2.43 18.40
CA THR A 325 -5.68 -2.08 18.92
C THR A 325 -6.24 -0.92 18.10
N PRO A 326 -7.41 -1.09 17.45
CA PRO A 326 -8.06 0.00 16.72
C PRO A 326 -8.32 1.22 17.61
N TYR A 327 -8.06 2.40 17.05
CA TYR A 327 -8.41 3.65 17.71
C TYR A 327 -9.93 3.84 17.71
N VAL A 328 -10.46 4.35 18.82
CA VAL A 328 -11.88 4.66 18.97
C VAL A 328 -12.09 6.16 18.86
N LEU A 329 -12.91 6.60 17.92
CA LEU A 329 -13.27 7.99 17.72
C LEU A 329 -14.06 8.58 18.90
N THR A 330 -14.18 9.88 18.94
CA THR A 330 -14.88 10.61 20.01
C THR A 330 -16.38 10.29 20.12
N ASP A 331 -16.99 9.78 19.05
CA ASP A 331 -18.38 9.31 19.00
C ASP A 331 -18.53 7.84 19.40
N GLY A 332 -17.42 7.12 19.59
CA GLY A 332 -17.38 5.70 19.99
C GLY A 332 -17.24 4.72 18.83
N GLU A 333 -17.10 5.17 17.59
CA GLU A 333 -16.83 4.31 16.42
C GLU A 333 -15.37 3.84 16.41
N GLU A 334 -15.13 2.55 16.12
CA GLU A 334 -13.81 2.00 15.91
C GLU A 334 -13.36 2.26 14.46
N THR A 335 -12.10 2.70 14.30
CA THR A 335 -11.57 3.06 12.99
C THR A 335 -11.05 1.87 12.16
N GLY A 336 -10.89 0.70 12.75
CA GLY A 336 -10.16 -0.42 12.13
C GLY A 336 -8.66 -0.15 11.94
N TYR A 337 -8.12 0.91 12.54
CA TYR A 337 -6.72 1.31 12.41
C TYR A 337 -6.11 1.61 13.78
N GLY A 338 -5.00 0.93 14.09
CA GLY A 338 -4.21 1.15 15.30
C GLY A 338 -3.08 2.15 15.06
N TYR A 339 -1.87 1.87 15.56
CA TYR A 339 -0.71 2.75 15.37
C TYR A 339 0.09 2.30 14.14
N GLY A 340 -0.21 2.91 12.99
CA GLY A 340 0.44 2.59 11.72
C GLY A 340 0.10 1.21 11.14
N LEU A 341 -0.99 0.59 11.57
CA LEU A 341 -1.45 -0.74 11.20
C LEU A 341 -2.97 -0.76 11.03
N SER A 342 -3.46 -1.35 9.96
CA SER A 342 -4.86 -1.72 9.82
C SER A 342 -5.14 -3.02 10.55
N VAL A 343 -6.30 -3.11 11.16
CA VAL A 343 -6.77 -4.26 11.93
C VAL A 343 -8.15 -4.65 11.41
N ASP A 344 -8.21 -5.79 10.78
CA ASP A 344 -9.42 -6.33 10.18
C ASP A 344 -9.48 -7.85 10.31
N GLU A 345 -10.29 -8.51 9.53
CA GLU A 345 -10.46 -9.96 9.53
C GLU A 345 -10.39 -10.50 8.10
N GLN A 346 -9.80 -11.67 7.94
CA GLN A 346 -9.87 -12.43 6.70
C GLN A 346 -10.33 -13.86 7.02
N ARG A 347 -11.54 -14.19 6.57
CA ARG A 347 -12.09 -15.55 6.69
C ARG A 347 -11.94 -16.12 8.11
N GLY A 348 -12.41 -15.35 9.12
CA GLY A 348 -12.42 -15.74 10.53
C GLY A 348 -11.11 -15.53 11.29
N LEU A 349 -10.01 -15.19 10.64
CA LEU A 349 -8.76 -14.86 11.29
C LEU A 349 -8.57 -13.34 11.40
N LYS A 350 -8.20 -12.85 12.58
CA LYS A 350 -7.76 -11.46 12.76
C LYS A 350 -6.55 -11.21 11.87
N ARG A 351 -6.59 -10.11 11.11
CA ARG A 351 -5.51 -9.70 10.24
C ARG A 351 -4.97 -8.34 10.64
N ILE A 352 -3.67 -8.28 10.90
CA ILE A 352 -2.91 -7.06 11.13
C ILE A 352 -2.12 -6.79 9.86
N GLN A 353 -2.38 -5.66 9.19
CA GLN A 353 -1.78 -5.45 7.89
C GLN A 353 -1.45 -3.98 7.61
N HIS A 354 -0.60 -3.74 6.64
CA HIS A 354 -0.47 -2.44 5.99
C HIS A 354 0.05 -2.61 4.56
N GLY A 355 -0.68 -2.01 3.63
CA GLY A 355 -0.24 -1.88 2.26
C GLY A 355 0.68 -0.69 2.06
N GLY A 356 1.49 -0.73 1.02
CA GLY A 356 2.38 0.35 0.65
C GLY A 356 2.36 0.65 -0.84
N ALA A 357 2.21 1.92 -1.17
CA ALA A 357 2.42 2.45 -2.50
C ALA A 357 3.37 3.64 -2.41
N ASP A 358 4.45 3.58 -3.14
CA ASP A 358 5.21 4.72 -3.61
C ASP A 358 4.94 4.85 -5.11
N VAL A 359 5.41 5.87 -5.78
CA VAL A 359 4.99 6.14 -7.17
C VAL A 359 4.92 4.86 -8.02
N ALA A 360 6.00 4.06 -8.05
CA ALA A 360 6.04 2.82 -8.83
C ALA A 360 6.20 1.54 -8.00
N HIS A 361 6.40 1.63 -6.70
CA HIS A 361 6.55 0.46 -5.85
C HIS A 361 5.25 0.12 -5.14
N ARG A 362 5.05 -1.18 -4.91
CA ARG A 362 3.90 -1.73 -4.18
C ARG A 362 4.39 -2.72 -3.14
N SER A 363 3.74 -2.73 -1.99
CA SER A 363 4.00 -3.72 -0.95
C SER A 363 2.73 -4.06 -0.18
N MET A 364 2.69 -5.23 0.40
CA MET A 364 1.73 -5.64 1.41
C MET A 364 2.45 -6.48 2.44
N LEU A 365 2.14 -6.22 3.71
CA LEU A 365 2.52 -7.05 4.82
C LEU A 365 1.24 -7.38 5.60
N ALA A 366 0.99 -8.68 5.83
CA ALA A 366 -0.10 -9.14 6.67
C ALA A 366 0.38 -10.18 7.68
N TYR A 367 -0.15 -10.11 8.90
CA TYR A 367 0.10 -11.02 10.00
C TYR A 367 -1.21 -11.52 10.59
N TYR A 368 -1.27 -12.82 10.86
CA TYR A 368 -2.40 -13.53 11.44
C TYR A 368 -1.99 -14.06 12.82
N PRO A 369 -2.31 -13.32 13.91
CA PRO A 369 -1.81 -13.63 15.26
C PRO A 369 -2.21 -15.01 15.77
N GLU A 370 -3.45 -15.46 15.50
CA GLU A 370 -4.00 -16.72 16.00
C GLU A 370 -3.21 -17.95 15.53
N ILE A 371 -2.67 -17.89 14.32
CA ILE A 371 -1.91 -19.00 13.72
C ILE A 371 -0.40 -18.69 13.65
N ASN A 372 0.02 -17.53 14.19
CA ASN A 372 1.40 -17.03 14.13
C ASN A 372 2.00 -17.17 12.72
N ALA A 373 1.29 -16.65 11.76
CA ALA A 373 1.63 -16.73 10.35
C ALA A 373 1.56 -15.36 9.70
N GLY A 374 2.19 -15.21 8.54
CA GLY A 374 2.09 -13.98 7.78
C GLY A 374 2.63 -14.12 6.37
N ILE A 375 2.43 -13.05 5.64
CA ILE A 375 2.85 -12.90 4.25
C ILE A 375 3.36 -11.49 4.01
N THR A 376 4.35 -11.38 3.16
CA THR A 376 4.75 -10.10 2.57
C THR A 376 4.96 -10.25 1.08
N VAL A 377 4.53 -9.25 0.33
CA VAL A 377 4.80 -9.09 -1.09
C VAL A 377 5.39 -7.72 -1.34
N GLN A 378 6.30 -7.63 -2.29
CA GLN A 378 6.94 -6.39 -2.71
C GLN A 378 7.12 -6.41 -4.22
N SER A 379 6.92 -5.26 -4.89
CA SER A 379 7.13 -5.13 -6.33
C SER A 379 7.61 -3.73 -6.69
N ASN A 380 8.39 -3.63 -7.75
CA ASN A 380 8.80 -2.39 -8.38
C ASN A 380 7.96 -2.03 -9.63
N HIS A 381 6.77 -2.60 -9.75
CA HIS A 381 5.82 -2.38 -10.83
C HIS A 381 4.63 -1.55 -10.32
N SER A 382 4.35 -0.37 -10.91
CA SER A 382 3.27 0.52 -10.46
C SER A 382 1.86 -0.08 -10.53
N GLY A 383 1.64 -1.00 -11.47
CA GLY A 383 0.38 -1.72 -11.65
C GLY A 383 0.31 -3.07 -10.91
N PHE A 384 1.24 -3.36 -10.00
CA PHE A 384 1.18 -4.57 -9.19
C PHE A 384 0.03 -4.48 -8.17
N ASP A 385 -0.86 -5.46 -8.19
CA ASP A 385 -1.89 -5.58 -7.15
C ASP A 385 -1.31 -6.27 -5.91
N SER A 386 -0.96 -5.48 -4.91
CA SER A 386 -0.42 -6.02 -3.66
C SER A 386 -1.44 -6.81 -2.83
N ASN A 387 -2.75 -6.70 -3.09
CA ASN A 387 -3.78 -7.51 -2.43
C ASN A 387 -3.70 -9.00 -2.81
N ILE A 388 -2.94 -9.34 -3.86
CA ILE A 388 -2.57 -10.73 -4.17
C ILE A 388 -2.01 -11.47 -2.93
N ALA A 389 -1.40 -10.72 -1.98
CA ALA A 389 -0.97 -11.27 -0.69
C ALA A 389 -2.08 -12.00 0.07
N PHE A 390 -3.29 -11.45 0.07
CA PHE A 390 -4.42 -12.04 0.80
C PHE A 390 -4.92 -13.32 0.12
N ARG A 391 -4.90 -13.35 -1.21
CA ARG A 391 -5.19 -14.54 -1.98
C ARG A 391 -4.15 -15.63 -1.72
N ILE A 392 -2.86 -15.27 -1.76
CA ILE A 392 -1.77 -16.22 -1.47
C ILE A 392 -1.87 -16.74 -0.03
N ALA A 393 -2.16 -15.88 0.96
CA ALA A 393 -2.38 -16.31 2.33
C ALA A 393 -3.51 -17.34 2.43
N GLY A 394 -4.63 -17.12 1.71
CA GLY A 394 -5.73 -18.08 1.61
C GLY A 394 -5.30 -19.45 1.09
N LEU A 395 -4.35 -19.51 0.15
CA LEU A 395 -3.84 -20.79 -0.37
C LEU A 395 -3.02 -21.57 0.66
N PHE A 396 -2.23 -20.89 1.49
CA PHE A 396 -1.36 -21.55 2.47
C PHE A 396 -2.05 -21.84 3.79
N PHE A 397 -3.07 -21.06 4.16
CA PHE A 397 -3.75 -21.14 5.45
C PHE A 397 -5.21 -21.55 5.31
N GLU A 398 -5.56 -22.21 4.20
CA GLU A 398 -6.92 -22.67 3.88
C GLU A 398 -7.54 -23.52 5.00
N ASP A 399 -6.76 -24.40 5.62
CA ASP A 399 -7.21 -25.31 6.68
C ASP A 399 -7.50 -24.56 8.02
N GLU A 400 -6.95 -23.37 8.20
CA GLU A 400 -7.10 -22.53 9.39
C GLU A 400 -8.12 -21.41 9.21
N MET A 401 -8.55 -21.15 7.97
CA MET A 401 -9.51 -20.09 7.62
C MET A 401 -10.92 -20.67 7.44
N ASP A 402 -11.93 -19.83 7.65
CA ASP A 402 -13.29 -20.17 7.27
C ASP A 402 -13.38 -20.38 5.75
N PRO A 403 -14.26 -21.25 5.28
CA PRO A 403 -14.48 -21.42 3.84
C PRO A 403 -14.73 -20.09 3.15
N GLU A 404 -14.23 -19.93 1.92
CA GLU A 404 -14.64 -18.79 1.10
C GLU A 404 -16.17 -18.80 1.01
N GLU A 405 -16.78 -17.68 1.40
CA GLU A 405 -18.18 -17.48 1.06
C GLU A 405 -18.22 -17.48 -0.49
N GLU A 406 -18.98 -18.43 -1.06
CA GLU A 406 -19.35 -18.28 -2.46
C GLU A 406 -19.98 -16.89 -2.53
N GLU A 407 -19.27 -15.92 -3.11
CA GLU A 407 -19.91 -14.66 -3.50
C GLU A 407 -21.10 -15.09 -4.34
N GLY A 408 -22.25 -15.17 -3.69
CA GLY A 408 -23.51 -15.37 -4.38
C GLY A 408 -23.50 -14.27 -5.40
N ALA A 409 -23.38 -14.65 -6.69
CA ALA A 409 -23.41 -13.72 -7.79
C ALA A 409 -24.46 -12.70 -7.41
N ALA A 410 -24.05 -11.47 -7.07
CA ALA A 410 -25.02 -10.42 -6.78
C ALA A 410 -26.00 -10.57 -7.92
N GLU A 411 -27.23 -10.99 -7.60
CA GLU A 411 -28.26 -11.08 -8.64
C GLU A 411 -28.17 -9.72 -9.30
N ALA A 412 -27.56 -9.70 -10.48
CA ALA A 412 -27.60 -8.52 -11.32
C ALA A 412 -29.10 -8.32 -11.48
N GLY A 413 -29.67 -7.48 -10.63
CA GLY A 413 -31.08 -7.19 -10.70
C GLY A 413 -31.31 -6.87 -12.14
N ASP A 414 -32.30 -7.52 -12.78
CA ASP A 414 -32.58 -7.35 -14.20
C ASP A 414 -32.53 -5.85 -14.54
N PHE A 415 -31.32 -5.38 -14.89
CA PHE A 415 -31.14 -4.01 -15.33
C PHE A 415 -31.80 -3.95 -16.71
N ASP A 416 -33.03 -3.48 -16.72
CA ASP A 416 -33.72 -3.15 -17.96
C ASP A 416 -33.44 -1.66 -18.29
N PRO A 417 -32.53 -1.39 -19.24
CA PRO A 417 -32.23 -0.01 -19.62
C PRO A 417 -33.49 0.75 -20.13
N ALA A 418 -34.51 0.01 -20.60
CA ALA A 418 -35.77 0.59 -21.06
C ALA A 418 -36.74 1.00 -19.93
N ALA A 419 -36.45 0.57 -18.71
CA ALA A 419 -37.19 0.95 -17.49
C ALA A 419 -36.74 2.29 -16.89
N TYR A 420 -35.63 2.86 -17.36
CA TYR A 420 -35.07 4.12 -16.87
C TYR A 420 -35.29 5.23 -17.91
N ASP A 421 -35.80 6.36 -17.45
CA ASP A 421 -35.86 7.59 -18.26
C ASP A 421 -34.51 8.32 -18.11
N SER A 422 -33.92 8.74 -19.22
CA SER A 422 -32.67 9.51 -19.20
C SER A 422 -32.80 10.82 -18.40
N GLU A 423 -34.00 11.36 -18.30
CA GLU A 423 -34.28 12.57 -17.50
C GLU A 423 -34.15 12.30 -15.99
N ASP A 424 -34.27 11.05 -15.53
CA ASP A 424 -34.09 10.67 -14.11
C ASP A 424 -32.64 10.80 -13.69
N PHE A 425 -31.68 10.82 -14.62
CA PHE A 425 -30.27 10.98 -14.35
C PHE A 425 -29.80 12.45 -14.37
N ASP A 426 -30.62 13.39 -14.78
CA ASP A 426 -30.26 14.82 -14.83
C ASP A 426 -29.95 15.36 -13.42
N GLU A 427 -30.56 14.81 -12.37
CA GLU A 427 -30.24 15.14 -10.97
C GLU A 427 -28.90 14.57 -10.51
N MET A 428 -28.35 13.57 -11.24
CA MET A 428 -27.07 12.93 -10.92
C MET A 428 -25.89 13.58 -11.67
N VAL A 429 -26.17 14.53 -12.57
CA VAL A 429 -25.11 15.29 -13.24
C VAL A 429 -24.32 16.07 -12.21
N GLY A 430 -23.01 15.82 -12.13
CA GLY A 430 -22.18 16.48 -11.15
C GLY A 430 -20.85 15.78 -10.91
N ARG A 431 -20.16 16.24 -9.89
CA ARG A 431 -18.91 15.65 -9.45
C ARG A 431 -19.12 15.00 -8.09
N TYR A 432 -18.81 13.73 -8.00
CA TYR A 432 -18.96 12.92 -6.79
C TYR A 432 -17.61 12.36 -6.36
N ALA A 433 -17.32 12.45 -5.07
CA ALA A 433 -16.21 11.72 -4.47
C ALA A 433 -16.74 10.39 -3.91
N LEU A 434 -15.96 9.33 -4.03
CA LEU A 434 -16.28 8.07 -3.35
C LEU A 434 -15.99 8.22 -1.86
N ASP A 435 -16.91 7.82 -0.99
CA ASP A 435 -16.71 7.89 0.46
C ASP A 435 -15.49 7.08 0.93
N ALA A 436 -15.26 5.93 0.30
CA ALA A 436 -14.12 5.06 0.59
C ALA A 436 -12.79 5.53 -0.05
N ALA A 437 -12.83 6.43 -1.02
CA ALA A 437 -11.68 6.94 -1.75
C ALA A 437 -11.98 8.35 -2.29
N PRO A 438 -12.00 9.37 -1.42
CA PRO A 438 -12.45 10.72 -1.78
C PRO A 438 -11.54 11.44 -2.78
N GLU A 439 -10.35 10.91 -3.05
CA GLU A 439 -9.47 11.35 -4.13
C GLU A 439 -9.98 10.98 -5.54
N PHE A 440 -10.84 9.97 -5.64
CA PHE A 440 -11.49 9.62 -6.90
C PHE A 440 -12.75 10.44 -7.09
N ILE A 441 -12.71 11.35 -8.05
CA ILE A 441 -13.87 12.18 -8.41
C ILE A 441 -14.49 11.63 -9.67
N LEU A 442 -15.68 11.05 -9.53
CA LEU A 442 -16.52 10.68 -10.66
C LEU A 442 -17.24 11.94 -11.15
N THR A 443 -17.18 12.18 -12.46
CA THR A 443 -17.92 13.27 -13.11
C THR A 443 -18.96 12.65 -14.03
N PHE A 444 -20.23 12.91 -13.75
CA PHE A 444 -21.34 12.56 -14.64
C PHE A 444 -21.74 13.80 -15.44
N THR A 445 -21.79 13.69 -16.75
CA THR A 445 -22.13 14.79 -17.70
C THR A 445 -23.33 14.44 -18.55
#